data_eef0512bfd8ada6f8cf1a8b6c7b3c091
#
_entry.id   eef0512bfd8ada6f8cf1a8b6c7b3c091
#
_cell.length_a   1.000
_cell.length_b   1.000
_cell.length_c   1.000
_cell.angle_alpha   90.00
_cell.angle_beta   90.00
_cell.angle_gamma   90.00
#
_symmetry.space_group_name_H-M   'P 1'
#
loop_
_entity.id
_entity.type
_entity.pdbx_description
1 polymer ?
#
loop_
_entity_poly.entity_id
_entity_poly.type
_entity_poly.pdbx_seq_one_letter_code
_entity_poly.pdbx_strand_id
1 'polypeptide(L)'
;MQFGKYITSKGVLASVGHTQAEFEDILTAYEVGYTHATHFYNAMPGFHKRREYKYEGTVESIYLLDDMTVEVVADGIHVPPTILRLVYKIKGVERTCLITDALACAASDSQVAFDPRVIIEDGVCKLADRSALAGSVATMDRLIRTMVQKAEIPLEDAVRMASETPARIMGVSDRKGT
;
A
#
# COMPACT_ATOMS: atom_id res chain seq x y z
N MET A 1 -8.27 19.39 7.92
CA MET A 1 -9.03 19.40 6.66
C MET A 1 -8.73 20.56 5.70
N GLN A 2 -8.39 21.77 6.17
CA GLN A 2 -8.03 22.90 5.27
C GLN A 2 -6.84 22.58 4.34
N PHE A 3 -5.81 21.91 4.88
CA PHE A 3 -4.63 21.50 4.11
C PHE A 3 -5.01 20.53 2.95
N GLY A 4 -5.84 19.52 3.24
CA GLY A 4 -6.31 18.57 2.21
C GLY A 4 -7.02 19.30 1.06
N LYS A 5 -8.00 20.14 1.37
CA LYS A 5 -8.69 20.95 0.35
C LYS A 5 -7.73 21.81 -0.47
N TYR A 6 -6.72 22.39 0.17
CA TYR A 6 -5.74 23.22 -0.53
C TYR A 6 -4.89 22.40 -1.51
N ILE A 7 -4.29 21.28 -1.09
CA ILE A 7 -3.43 20.49 -1.96
C ILE A 7 -4.20 19.87 -3.13
N THR A 8 -5.41 19.37 -2.86
CA THR A 8 -6.27 18.77 -3.91
C THR A 8 -6.75 19.81 -4.91
N SER A 9 -7.00 21.07 -4.47
CA SER A 9 -7.30 22.19 -5.39
C SER A 9 -6.13 22.56 -6.30
N LYS A 10 -4.91 22.10 -5.99
CA LYS A 10 -3.70 22.26 -6.82
C LYS A 10 -3.42 21.04 -7.70
N GLY A 11 -4.33 20.06 -7.75
CA GLY A 11 -4.14 18.84 -8.53
C GLY A 11 -3.17 17.83 -7.89
N VAL A 12 -2.85 17.98 -6.59
CA VAL A 12 -2.00 17.02 -5.87
C VAL A 12 -2.86 15.87 -5.40
N LEU A 13 -2.44 14.64 -5.69
CA LEU A 13 -3.05 13.43 -5.14
C LEU A 13 -2.79 13.36 -3.63
N ALA A 14 -3.86 13.42 -2.85
CA ALA A 14 -3.78 13.27 -1.40
C ALA A 14 -3.97 11.80 -1.02
N SER A 15 -3.06 11.26 -0.21
CA SER A 15 -3.05 9.88 0.22
C SER A 15 -3.14 9.74 1.74
N VAL A 16 -3.90 8.73 2.20
CA VAL A 16 -3.99 8.33 3.60
C VAL A 16 -2.87 7.33 3.90
N GLY A 17 -2.12 7.55 4.97
CA GLY A 17 -1.06 6.64 5.42
C GLY A 17 -0.65 6.89 6.86
N HIS A 18 -0.03 5.89 7.53
CA HIS A 18 0.45 5.98 8.92
C HIS A 18 -0.58 6.61 9.86
N THR A 19 -1.75 6.02 9.97
CA THR A 19 -2.89 6.58 10.71
C THR A 19 -3.54 5.56 11.63
N GLN A 20 -4.24 6.05 12.65
CA GLN A 20 -5.13 5.28 13.52
C GLN A 20 -6.62 5.65 13.27
N ALA A 21 -6.91 6.24 12.12
CA ALA A 21 -8.23 6.72 11.74
C ALA A 21 -9.25 5.58 11.64
N GLU A 22 -10.45 5.85 12.10
CA GLU A 22 -11.65 5.02 11.94
C GLU A 22 -12.54 5.56 10.80
N PHE A 23 -13.70 4.97 10.58
CA PHE A 23 -14.52 5.27 9.41
C PHE A 23 -14.87 6.75 9.25
N GLU A 24 -15.32 7.41 10.30
CA GLU A 24 -15.73 8.83 10.23
C GLU A 24 -14.55 9.76 9.88
N ASP A 25 -13.35 9.44 10.37
CA ASP A 25 -12.13 10.19 10.03
C ASP A 25 -11.76 10.00 8.56
N ILE A 26 -11.82 8.75 8.07
CA ILE A 26 -11.53 8.41 6.68
C ILE A 26 -12.58 9.02 5.75
N LEU A 27 -13.87 8.98 6.09
CA LEU A 27 -14.94 9.61 5.33
C LEU A 27 -14.70 11.12 5.22
N THR A 28 -14.39 11.76 6.34
CA THR A 28 -14.07 13.20 6.37
C THR A 28 -12.82 13.53 5.51
N ALA A 29 -11.80 12.66 5.52
CA ALA A 29 -10.63 12.84 4.65
C ALA A 29 -11.00 12.67 3.17
N TYR A 30 -11.81 11.67 2.85
CA TYR A 30 -12.30 11.41 1.49
C TYR A 30 -13.09 12.60 0.92
N GLU A 31 -14.00 13.18 1.70
CA GLU A 31 -14.79 14.36 1.31
C GLU A 31 -13.94 15.60 0.98
N VAL A 32 -12.72 15.67 1.48
CA VAL A 32 -11.79 16.77 1.17
C VAL A 32 -10.72 16.37 0.15
N GLY A 33 -10.87 15.19 -0.48
CA GLY A 33 -10.09 14.76 -1.64
C GLY A 33 -8.94 13.80 -1.35
N TYR A 34 -8.88 13.16 -0.19
CA TYR A 34 -7.97 12.02 0.03
C TYR A 34 -8.57 10.78 -0.63
N THR A 35 -8.12 10.46 -1.82
CA THR A 35 -8.68 9.39 -2.66
C THR A 35 -7.74 8.20 -2.86
N HIS A 36 -6.63 8.18 -2.14
CA HIS A 36 -5.59 7.17 -2.26
C HIS A 36 -5.14 6.70 -0.87
N ALA A 37 -4.62 5.47 -0.78
CA ALA A 37 -4.07 4.92 0.46
C ALA A 37 -2.67 4.38 0.23
N THR A 38 -1.70 4.92 0.97
CA THR A 38 -0.29 4.57 0.91
C THR A 38 -0.04 3.24 1.62
N HIS A 39 0.77 2.35 1.03
CA HIS A 39 1.17 1.02 1.54
C HIS A 39 0.09 0.35 2.40
N PHE A 40 -1.09 0.22 1.81
CA PHE A 40 -2.32 -0.29 2.43
C PHE A 40 -2.08 -1.53 3.29
N TYR A 41 -2.68 -1.61 4.45
CA TYR A 41 -2.45 -2.53 5.56
C TYR A 41 -1.25 -2.20 6.47
N ASN A 42 -0.25 -1.46 6.00
CA ASN A 42 0.93 -1.17 6.81
C ASN A 42 0.72 0.14 7.59
N ALA A 43 1.07 0.13 8.88
CA ALA A 43 0.87 1.26 9.80
C ALA A 43 -0.58 1.82 9.81
N MET A 44 -1.55 0.93 9.64
CA MET A 44 -2.99 1.19 9.67
C MET A 44 -3.71 0.13 10.50
N PRO A 45 -4.68 0.49 11.37
CA PRO A 45 -5.48 -0.49 12.07
C PRO A 45 -6.47 -1.16 11.10
N GLY A 46 -6.64 -2.47 11.27
CA GLY A 46 -7.79 -3.20 10.77
C GLY A 46 -8.86 -3.33 11.84
N PHE A 47 -9.88 -4.16 11.54
CA PHE A 47 -10.92 -4.52 12.49
C PHE A 47 -10.33 -4.96 13.83
N HIS A 48 -10.75 -4.29 14.89
CA HIS A 48 -10.14 -4.49 16.19
C HIS A 48 -11.17 -4.41 17.33
N LYS A 49 -10.69 -4.70 18.54
CA LYS A 49 -11.50 -4.69 19.74
C LYS A 49 -10.93 -3.69 20.75
N ARG A 50 -11.83 -2.82 21.29
CA ARG A 50 -11.53 -1.97 22.44
C ARG A 50 -12.48 -2.37 23.57
N ARG A 51 -11.92 -2.97 24.63
CA ARG A 51 -12.67 -3.64 25.69
C ARG A 51 -13.58 -4.74 25.10
N GLU A 52 -14.89 -4.71 25.35
CA GLU A 52 -15.88 -5.66 24.83
C GLU A 52 -16.41 -5.31 23.43
N TYR A 53 -16.24 -4.07 22.97
CA TYR A 53 -16.77 -3.58 21.70
C TYR A 53 -15.81 -3.78 20.53
N LYS A 54 -16.38 -3.93 19.35
CA LYS A 54 -15.65 -4.09 18.09
C LYS A 54 -15.76 -2.82 17.26
N TYR A 55 -14.66 -2.50 16.58
CA TYR A 55 -14.53 -1.31 15.75
C TYR A 55 -13.88 -1.67 14.43
N GLU A 56 -14.32 -1.00 13.38
CA GLU A 56 -13.61 -0.98 12.12
C GLU A 56 -12.32 -0.14 12.26
N GLY A 57 -11.34 -0.48 11.43
CA GLY A 57 -10.14 0.33 11.31
C GLY A 57 -10.09 1.08 9.99
N THR A 58 -8.95 1.68 9.72
CA THR A 58 -8.65 2.34 8.46
C THR A 58 -8.82 1.41 7.26
N VAL A 59 -8.46 0.13 7.42
CA VAL A 59 -8.49 -0.86 6.33
C VAL A 59 -9.93 -1.09 5.85
N GLU A 60 -10.86 -1.38 6.76
CA GLU A 60 -12.26 -1.60 6.41
C GLU A 60 -12.91 -0.33 5.87
N SER A 61 -12.56 0.82 6.44
CA SER A 61 -13.05 2.12 5.99
C SER A 61 -12.68 2.41 4.53
N ILE A 62 -11.44 2.14 4.15
CA ILE A 62 -10.96 2.30 2.77
C ILE A 62 -11.63 1.31 1.82
N TYR A 63 -11.94 0.09 2.27
CA TYR A 63 -12.69 -0.87 1.46
C TYR A 63 -14.13 -0.40 1.16
N LEU A 64 -14.78 0.26 2.12
CA LEU A 64 -16.16 0.76 1.96
C LEU A 64 -16.25 1.97 1.00
N LEU A 65 -15.16 2.67 0.77
CA LEU A 65 -15.10 3.79 -0.18
C LEU A 65 -14.62 3.27 -1.54
N ASP A 66 -15.57 2.88 -2.39
CA ASP A 66 -15.31 2.17 -3.65
C ASP A 66 -14.29 2.88 -4.55
N ASP A 67 -14.35 4.21 -4.63
CA ASP A 67 -13.48 5.00 -5.51
C ASP A 67 -12.07 5.23 -4.95
N MET A 68 -11.82 4.91 -3.68
CA MET A 68 -10.46 4.99 -3.14
C MET A 68 -9.55 3.95 -3.78
N THR A 69 -8.40 4.42 -4.26
CA THR A 69 -7.32 3.58 -4.77
C THR A 69 -6.32 3.23 -3.66
N VAL A 70 -5.61 2.13 -3.80
CA VAL A 70 -4.68 1.63 -2.78
C VAL A 70 -3.34 1.24 -3.40
N GLU A 71 -2.26 1.45 -2.66
CA GLU A 71 -0.94 0.87 -2.94
C GLU A 71 -0.74 -0.36 -2.05
N VAL A 72 -0.11 -1.40 -2.58
CA VAL A 72 0.25 -2.58 -1.78
C VAL A 72 1.71 -2.98 -1.97
N VAL A 73 2.39 -3.27 -0.87
CA VAL A 73 3.72 -3.88 -0.89
C VAL A 73 3.55 -5.39 -1.03
N ALA A 74 3.56 -5.86 -2.28
CA ALA A 74 3.20 -7.22 -2.63
C ALA A 74 4.38 -8.21 -2.55
N ASP A 75 5.28 -8.05 -1.60
CA ASP A 75 6.44 -8.94 -1.40
C ASP A 75 6.08 -10.28 -0.72
N GLY A 76 4.84 -10.40 -0.23
CA GLY A 76 4.33 -11.57 0.47
C GLY A 76 4.74 -11.65 1.95
N ILE A 77 5.36 -10.58 2.47
CA ILE A 77 5.81 -10.43 3.86
C ILE A 77 5.07 -9.26 4.53
N HIS A 78 5.13 -8.05 3.93
CA HIS A 78 4.37 -6.90 4.40
C HIS A 78 2.86 -7.15 4.33
N VAL A 79 2.42 -7.76 3.24
CA VAL A 79 1.03 -8.18 3.07
C VAL A 79 1.01 -9.65 2.67
N PRO A 80 0.43 -10.55 3.49
CA PRO A 80 0.34 -11.98 3.16
C PRO A 80 -0.37 -12.22 1.83
N PRO A 81 -0.02 -13.27 1.07
CA PRO A 81 -0.61 -13.54 -0.25
C PRO A 81 -2.13 -13.67 -0.24
N THR A 82 -2.70 -14.23 0.83
CA THR A 82 -4.16 -14.32 1.00
C THR A 82 -4.83 -12.95 1.12
N ILE A 83 -4.17 -12.02 1.79
CA ILE A 83 -4.64 -10.63 1.91
C ILE A 83 -4.44 -9.87 0.59
N LEU A 84 -3.34 -10.07 -0.13
CA LEU A 84 -3.16 -9.52 -1.48
C LEU A 84 -4.30 -9.96 -2.41
N ARG A 85 -4.70 -11.23 -2.33
CA ARG A 85 -5.85 -11.77 -3.07
C ARG A 85 -7.17 -11.14 -2.64
N LEU A 86 -7.33 -10.84 -1.34
CA LEU A 86 -8.52 -10.14 -0.81
C LEU A 86 -8.59 -8.70 -1.36
N VAL A 87 -7.47 -7.96 -1.34
CA VAL A 87 -7.37 -6.61 -1.93
C VAL A 87 -7.78 -6.65 -3.40
N TYR A 88 -7.20 -7.57 -4.17
CA TYR A 88 -7.55 -7.74 -5.59
C TYR A 88 -9.05 -8.03 -5.79
N LYS A 89 -9.66 -8.87 -4.96
CA LYS A 89 -11.09 -9.20 -5.08
C LYS A 89 -12.00 -8.03 -4.79
N ILE A 90 -11.64 -7.15 -3.87
CA ILE A 90 -12.49 -6.04 -3.43
C ILE A 90 -12.22 -4.78 -4.27
N LYS A 91 -10.96 -4.40 -4.43
CA LYS A 91 -10.55 -3.16 -5.13
C LYS A 91 -10.37 -3.38 -6.63
N GLY A 92 -10.03 -4.57 -7.07
CA GLY A 92 -9.77 -4.89 -8.47
C GLY A 92 -8.49 -4.27 -9.01
N VAL A 93 -8.20 -4.56 -10.28
CA VAL A 93 -7.00 -4.09 -11.00
C VAL A 93 -6.96 -2.57 -11.07
N GLU A 94 -8.11 -1.95 -11.35
CA GLU A 94 -8.18 -0.51 -11.61
C GLU A 94 -7.93 0.37 -10.38
N ARG A 95 -8.02 -0.20 -9.18
CA ARG A 95 -7.86 0.57 -7.94
C ARG A 95 -6.71 0.09 -7.06
N THR A 96 -5.90 -0.87 -7.54
CA THR A 96 -4.76 -1.41 -6.80
C THR A 96 -3.46 -1.15 -7.54
N CYS A 97 -2.52 -0.47 -6.91
CA CYS A 97 -1.13 -0.33 -7.39
C CYS A 97 -0.21 -1.27 -6.64
N LEU A 98 0.77 -1.85 -7.33
CA LEU A 98 1.91 -2.48 -6.68
C LEU A 98 3.00 -1.45 -6.46
N ILE A 99 3.54 -1.40 -5.24
CA ILE A 99 4.69 -0.56 -4.89
C ILE A 99 5.74 -1.39 -4.16
N THR A 100 6.98 -1.04 -4.31
CA THR A 100 8.08 -1.75 -3.64
C THR A 100 8.28 -1.25 -2.21
N ASP A 101 8.04 0.02 -1.95
CA ASP A 101 8.43 0.67 -0.68
C ASP A 101 9.88 0.34 -0.31
N ALA A 102 10.75 0.31 -1.34
CA ALA A 102 12.08 -0.23 -1.25
C ALA A 102 13.06 0.78 -0.64
N LEU A 103 13.86 0.31 0.31
CA LEU A 103 14.98 1.07 0.85
C LEU A 103 16.14 1.10 -0.15
N ALA A 104 17.09 2.02 0.06
CA ALA A 104 18.26 2.19 -0.81
C ALA A 104 19.15 0.94 -0.93
N CYS A 105 19.04 -0.01 -0.01
CA CYS A 105 19.75 -1.30 -0.05
C CYS A 105 19.03 -2.37 -0.90
N ALA A 106 17.82 -2.09 -1.42
CA ALA A 106 17.12 -3.03 -2.28
C ALA A 106 17.88 -3.27 -3.58
N ALA A 107 17.77 -4.50 -4.11
CA ALA A 107 18.46 -4.95 -5.32
C ALA A 107 20.00 -4.77 -5.29
N SER A 108 20.59 -4.70 -4.09
CA SER A 108 22.04 -4.68 -3.90
C SER A 108 22.52 -5.99 -3.28
N ASP A 109 23.82 -6.28 -3.43
CA ASP A 109 24.46 -7.43 -2.76
C ASP A 109 24.72 -7.15 -1.27
N SER A 110 24.40 -5.94 -0.80
CA SER A 110 24.58 -5.54 0.59
C SER A 110 23.60 -6.29 1.50
N GLN A 111 24.13 -6.88 2.55
CA GLN A 111 23.35 -7.45 3.65
C GLN A 111 23.18 -6.45 4.81
N VAL A 112 23.60 -5.21 4.60
CA VAL A 112 23.58 -4.15 5.62
C VAL A 112 22.76 -2.98 5.10
N ALA A 113 21.77 -2.54 5.89
CA ALA A 113 21.02 -1.32 5.62
C ALA A 113 21.90 -0.08 5.85
N PHE A 114 21.67 0.99 5.11
CA PHE A 114 22.38 2.26 5.32
C PHE A 114 22.01 2.96 6.63
N ASP A 115 20.79 2.72 7.13
CA ASP A 115 20.32 3.26 8.41
C ASP A 115 20.64 2.25 9.53
N PRO A 116 21.38 2.64 10.59
CA PRO A 116 21.71 1.73 11.70
C PRO A 116 20.50 1.27 12.52
N ARG A 117 19.33 1.92 12.35
CA ARG A 117 18.08 1.51 12.96
C ARG A 117 17.39 0.37 12.22
N VAL A 118 17.90 -0.03 11.05
CA VAL A 118 17.31 -1.04 10.18
C VAL A 118 18.28 -2.21 10.02
N ILE A 119 17.76 -3.42 10.10
CA ILE A 119 18.46 -4.67 9.79
C ILE A 119 17.79 -5.36 8.61
N ILE A 120 18.59 -6.10 7.84
CA ILE A 120 18.08 -6.97 6.76
C ILE A 120 18.15 -8.41 7.29
N GLU A 121 17.00 -9.05 7.39
CA GLU A 121 16.86 -10.41 7.91
C GLU A 121 15.66 -11.10 7.25
N ASP A 122 15.77 -12.38 6.94
CA ASP A 122 14.71 -13.17 6.29
C ASP A 122 14.21 -12.59 4.95
N GLY A 123 15.07 -11.85 4.24
CA GLY A 123 14.72 -11.22 2.96
C GLY A 123 13.79 -10.01 3.06
N VAL A 124 13.77 -9.35 4.23
CA VAL A 124 13.00 -8.15 4.50
C VAL A 124 13.77 -7.19 5.42
N CYS A 125 13.45 -5.91 5.36
CA CYS A 125 13.95 -4.94 6.33
C CYS A 125 13.07 -4.91 7.58
N LYS A 126 13.71 -4.84 8.74
CA LYS A 126 13.08 -4.74 10.07
C LYS A 126 13.72 -3.60 10.85
N LEU A 127 13.01 -3.00 11.78
CA LEU A 127 13.64 -2.17 12.79
C LEU A 127 14.61 -3.03 13.62
N ALA A 128 15.73 -2.46 14.04
CA ALA A 128 16.77 -3.18 14.78
C ALA A 128 16.27 -3.78 16.11
N ASP A 129 15.25 -3.18 16.70
CA ASP A 129 14.54 -3.69 17.89
C ASP A 129 13.47 -4.75 17.57
N ARG A 130 13.28 -5.07 16.28
CA ARG A 130 12.27 -6.02 15.76
C ARG A 130 10.82 -5.68 16.10
N SER A 131 10.52 -4.44 16.42
CA SER A 131 9.16 -4.00 16.72
C SER A 131 8.27 -3.88 15.48
N ALA A 132 8.86 -3.67 14.29
CA ALA A 132 8.13 -3.54 13.03
C ALA A 132 9.01 -3.86 11.82
N LEU A 133 8.36 -4.10 10.68
CA LEU A 133 9.01 -4.03 9.36
C LEU A 133 9.36 -2.56 9.05
N ALA A 134 10.37 -2.35 8.20
CA ALA A 134 10.91 -1.02 7.93
C ALA A 134 11.23 -0.85 6.44
N GLY A 135 10.21 -0.64 5.62
CA GLY A 135 10.35 -0.65 4.18
C GLY A 135 10.76 -2.02 3.63
N SER A 136 11.02 -2.13 2.35
CA SER A 136 11.31 -3.42 1.72
C SER A 136 12.69 -3.49 1.05
N VAL A 137 13.11 -4.70 0.70
CA VAL A 137 14.19 -4.98 -0.24
C VAL A 137 13.66 -5.59 -1.53
N ALA A 138 12.35 -5.61 -1.71
CA ALA A 138 11.72 -6.23 -2.87
C ALA A 138 11.85 -5.35 -4.12
N THR A 139 12.06 -6.01 -5.24
CA THR A 139 12.03 -5.39 -6.57
C THR A 139 10.65 -5.62 -7.21
N MET A 140 10.26 -4.83 -8.18
CA MET A 140 8.93 -4.93 -8.82
C MET A 140 8.68 -6.30 -9.45
N ASP A 141 9.69 -6.94 -10.04
CA ASP A 141 9.57 -8.29 -10.60
C ASP A 141 9.27 -9.35 -9.52
N ARG A 142 9.84 -9.19 -8.31
CA ARG A 142 9.51 -10.04 -7.14
C ARG A 142 8.04 -9.85 -6.75
N LEU A 143 7.54 -8.63 -6.74
CA LEU A 143 6.14 -8.33 -6.43
C LEU A 143 5.19 -8.99 -7.42
N ILE A 144 5.44 -8.84 -8.72
CA ILE A 144 4.64 -9.49 -9.77
C ILE A 144 4.67 -11.02 -9.61
N ARG A 145 5.85 -11.62 -9.36
CA ARG A 145 5.95 -13.08 -9.09
C ARG A 145 5.12 -13.49 -7.88
N THR A 146 5.16 -12.72 -6.80
CA THR A 146 4.36 -13.00 -5.60
C THR A 146 2.86 -12.95 -5.90
N MET A 147 2.42 -11.93 -6.63
CA MET A 147 1.02 -11.82 -7.03
C MET A 147 0.57 -13.03 -7.85
N VAL A 148 1.37 -13.44 -8.84
CA VAL A 148 1.02 -14.58 -9.71
C VAL A 148 1.14 -15.92 -9.00
N GLN A 149 2.28 -16.19 -8.36
CA GLN A 149 2.60 -17.52 -7.88
C GLN A 149 2.02 -17.85 -6.50
N LYS A 150 1.80 -16.81 -5.66
CA LYS A 150 1.36 -16.99 -4.29
C LYS A 150 -0.05 -16.44 -4.03
N ALA A 151 -0.41 -15.31 -4.63
CA ALA A 151 -1.74 -14.76 -4.52
C ALA A 151 -2.70 -15.25 -5.62
N GLU A 152 -2.19 -16.01 -6.61
CA GLU A 152 -2.95 -16.61 -7.71
C GLU A 152 -3.70 -15.57 -8.55
N ILE A 153 -3.07 -14.43 -8.80
CA ILE A 153 -3.59 -13.36 -9.64
C ILE A 153 -3.10 -13.56 -11.08
N PRO A 154 -3.92 -13.33 -12.11
CA PRO A 154 -3.49 -13.39 -13.50
C PRO A 154 -2.28 -12.49 -13.76
N LEU A 155 -1.32 -12.95 -14.57
CA LEU A 155 -0.10 -12.19 -14.87
C LEU A 155 -0.43 -10.82 -15.49
N GLU A 156 -1.39 -10.79 -16.41
CA GLU A 156 -1.84 -9.55 -17.04
C GLU A 156 -2.28 -8.52 -16.01
N ASP A 157 -3.11 -8.92 -15.04
CA ASP A 157 -3.61 -8.04 -13.98
C ASP A 157 -2.48 -7.59 -13.04
N ALA A 158 -1.56 -8.49 -12.69
CA ALA A 158 -0.40 -8.13 -11.87
C ALA A 158 0.50 -7.09 -12.56
N VAL A 159 0.69 -7.22 -13.88
CA VAL A 159 1.47 -6.25 -14.68
C VAL A 159 0.72 -4.92 -14.79
N ARG A 160 -0.60 -4.93 -15.01
CA ARG A 160 -1.42 -3.71 -15.04
C ARG A 160 -1.37 -2.96 -13.70
N MET A 161 -1.46 -3.67 -12.58
CA MET A 161 -1.33 -3.07 -11.24
C MET A 161 0.07 -2.50 -10.98
N ALA A 162 1.10 -2.96 -11.68
CA ALA A 162 2.47 -2.46 -11.58
C ALA A 162 2.81 -1.32 -12.55
N SER A 163 1.98 -1.07 -13.57
CA SER A 163 2.30 -0.14 -14.67
C SER A 163 1.13 0.78 -15.04
N GLU A 164 0.09 0.27 -15.66
CA GLU A 164 -1.05 1.03 -16.17
C GLU A 164 -1.81 1.74 -15.04
N THR A 165 -2.17 0.99 -14.00
CA THR A 165 -2.95 1.51 -12.88
C THR A 165 -2.24 2.65 -12.14
N PRO A 166 -0.97 2.53 -11.71
CA PRO A 166 -0.27 3.67 -11.11
C PRO A 166 -0.09 4.84 -12.06
N ALA A 167 0.13 4.61 -13.38
CA ALA A 167 0.22 5.69 -14.36
C ALA A 167 -1.08 6.49 -14.45
N ARG A 168 -2.22 5.81 -14.43
CA ARG A 168 -3.53 6.44 -14.44
C ARG A 168 -3.81 7.22 -13.16
N ILE A 169 -3.52 6.65 -12.00
CA ILE A 169 -3.72 7.29 -10.69
C ILE A 169 -2.85 8.56 -10.59
N MET A 170 -1.63 8.52 -11.11
CA MET A 170 -0.70 9.66 -11.14
C MET A 170 -0.98 10.65 -12.28
N GLY A 171 -1.96 10.39 -13.16
CA GLY A 171 -2.29 11.27 -14.28
C GLY A 171 -1.20 11.35 -15.34
N VAL A 172 -0.44 10.27 -15.57
CA VAL A 172 0.68 10.23 -16.53
C VAL A 172 0.54 9.13 -17.59
N SER A 173 -0.69 8.65 -17.82
CA SER A 173 -0.98 7.59 -18.80
C SER A 173 -0.65 7.99 -20.25
N ASP A 174 -0.48 9.28 -20.53
CA ASP A 174 0.00 9.79 -21.81
C ASP A 174 1.48 9.47 -22.09
N ARG A 175 2.23 9.06 -21.06
CA ARG A 175 3.68 8.87 -21.13
C ARG A 175 4.17 7.55 -20.54
N LYS A 176 3.36 6.90 -19.69
CA LYS A 176 3.74 5.72 -18.90
C LYS A 176 2.59 4.72 -18.84
N GLY A 177 2.92 3.47 -18.54
CA GLY A 177 1.93 2.44 -18.23
C GLY A 177 1.48 1.59 -19.43
N THR A 178 2.09 1.78 -20.60
CA THR A 178 1.85 0.95 -21.81
C THR A 178 3.05 0.08 -22.11
#